data_bfb03bbf175252bd75cdd80e061c2862
#
_entry.id   bfb03bbf175252bd75cdd80e061c2862
#
_cell.length_a   1.000
_cell.length_b   1.000
_cell.length_c   1.000
_cell.angle_alpha   90.00
_cell.angle_beta   90.00
_cell.angle_gamma   90.00
#
_symmetry.space_group_name_H-M   'P 1'
#
loop_
_entity.id
_entity.type
_entity.pdbx_description
1 polymer ?
#
loop_
_entity_poly.entity_id
_entity_poly.type
_entity_poly.pdbx_seq_one_letter_code
_entity_poly.pdbx_strand_id
1 'polypeptide(L)'
;MTPAARDAAAMAVLDRWLGGQPLEAALTGWARASRYAGSKDRAAVRDTVFDAVRRKRSCFALGGAQTGRGLLARLHDDGLSRWNGQGYAPSPLTQNEQALMNRAVPDLSRGERLDCPDWLLPFLDRALGEEQADLTLSAFHYRAPVFLRINLGKTPSEQLDPFRASLIDELAAQGIVARRHPLAETALLVSGETRRIKLLDSYLDGRIELQDVASQAVALDFFDAVAPDSAVLDYCAGGGGKALALAALGLPVTAYDIDENRMRDIPVRAQRAGVEIPLLSQAPAALWPAILADAPCSGSGSWRRTPEAKWDFTREKLQALTMRQDEILSKTAALTAPGGVLGYATCSILVEENEDRVNGFVQSHAGWSLTAERRLGPLDGGDGFYLAILQRG
;
A
#
# COMPACT_ATOMS: atom_id res chain seq x y z
N MET A 1 9.60 7.23 26.98
CA MET A 1 10.89 7.78 26.46
C MET A 1 10.75 9.27 26.27
N THR A 2 11.87 10.02 26.44
CA THR A 2 11.90 11.44 26.02
C THR A 2 11.90 11.55 24.49
N PRO A 3 11.50 12.70 23.90
CA PRO A 3 11.60 12.91 22.45
C PRO A 3 13.02 12.67 21.92
N ALA A 4 14.06 13.17 22.63
CA ALA A 4 15.45 12.94 22.23
C ALA A 4 15.88 11.46 22.27
N ALA A 5 15.40 10.69 23.26
CA ALA A 5 15.67 9.26 23.31
C ALA A 5 14.96 8.49 22.18
N ARG A 6 13.81 8.99 21.70
CA ARG A 6 13.14 8.43 20.49
C ARG A 6 13.95 8.71 19.24
N ASP A 7 14.56 9.92 19.13
CA ASP A 7 15.46 10.25 18.01
C ASP A 7 16.67 9.30 17.98
N ALA A 8 17.34 9.09 19.14
CA ALA A 8 18.46 8.15 19.23
C ALA A 8 18.06 6.73 18.81
N ALA A 9 16.86 6.28 19.18
CA ALA A 9 16.33 4.99 18.75
C ALA A 9 16.06 4.96 17.24
N ALA A 10 15.47 6.01 16.68
CA ALA A 10 15.22 6.12 15.25
C ALA A 10 16.53 6.12 14.44
N MET A 11 17.57 6.84 14.91
CA MET A 11 18.91 6.81 14.30
C MET A 11 19.45 5.37 14.22
N ALA A 12 19.41 4.64 15.33
CA ALA A 12 19.93 3.28 15.38
C ALA A 12 19.17 2.32 14.44
N VAL A 13 17.87 2.51 14.24
CA VAL A 13 17.06 1.74 13.28
C VAL A 13 17.44 2.12 11.84
N LEU A 14 17.56 3.42 11.56
CA LEU A 14 17.94 3.93 10.24
C LEU A 14 19.34 3.48 9.83
N ASP A 15 20.31 3.48 10.77
CA ASP A 15 21.67 3.01 10.49
C ASP A 15 21.68 1.52 10.10
N ARG A 16 20.87 0.69 10.77
CA ARG A 16 20.70 -0.73 10.38
C ARG A 16 20.11 -0.88 8.99
N TRP A 17 19.08 -0.10 8.68
CA TRP A 17 18.45 -0.09 7.35
C TRP A 17 19.43 0.37 6.26
N LEU A 18 20.16 1.47 6.50
CA LEU A 18 21.19 1.95 5.57
C LEU A 18 22.33 0.95 5.40
N GLY A 19 22.60 0.12 6.42
CA GLY A 19 23.53 -1.01 6.37
C GLY A 19 22.98 -2.26 5.68
N GLY A 20 21.77 -2.20 5.06
CA GLY A 20 21.17 -3.28 4.25
C GLY A 20 20.21 -4.20 5.01
N GLN A 21 19.91 -3.94 6.29
CA GLN A 21 18.87 -4.71 6.98
C GLN A 21 17.48 -4.25 6.52
N PRO A 22 16.52 -5.17 6.22
CA PRO A 22 15.14 -4.79 5.91
C PRO A 22 14.53 -3.91 7.02
N LEU A 23 13.85 -2.81 6.65
CA LEU A 23 13.37 -1.78 7.57
C LEU A 23 12.46 -2.33 8.67
N GLU A 24 11.50 -3.17 8.31
CA GLU A 24 10.59 -3.81 9.28
C GLU A 24 11.33 -4.77 10.23
N ALA A 25 12.38 -5.45 9.76
CA ALA A 25 13.22 -6.30 10.61
C ALA A 25 14.04 -5.45 11.59
N ALA A 26 14.57 -4.31 11.15
CA ALA A 26 15.30 -3.35 12.00
C ALA A 26 14.39 -2.76 13.09
N LEU A 27 13.16 -2.33 12.73
CA LEU A 27 12.14 -1.83 13.65
C LEU A 27 11.69 -2.89 14.67
N THR A 28 11.40 -4.10 14.20
CA THR A 28 10.98 -5.22 15.06
C THR A 28 12.09 -5.63 16.01
N GLY A 29 13.33 -5.72 15.51
CA GLY A 29 14.50 -6.04 16.32
C GLY A 29 14.75 -5.00 17.42
N TRP A 30 14.63 -3.70 17.06
CA TRP A 30 14.71 -2.63 18.06
C TRP A 30 13.59 -2.74 19.10
N ALA A 31 12.34 -2.93 18.67
CA ALA A 31 11.20 -3.00 19.58
C ALA A 31 11.29 -4.18 20.56
N ARG A 32 11.83 -5.33 20.13
CA ARG A 32 12.07 -6.51 20.99
C ARG A 32 13.17 -6.26 22.01
N ALA A 33 14.25 -5.60 21.59
CA ALA A 33 15.37 -5.24 22.48
C ALA A 33 15.02 -4.14 23.48
N SER A 34 14.07 -3.25 23.13
CA SER A 34 13.69 -2.06 23.91
C SER A 34 12.38 -2.32 24.69
N ARG A 35 12.40 -3.27 25.64
CA ARG A 35 11.21 -3.65 26.42
C ARG A 35 10.63 -2.50 27.26
N TYR A 36 11.44 -1.50 27.60
CA TYR A 36 11.06 -0.29 28.30
C TYR A 36 10.23 0.69 27.45
N ALA A 37 10.25 0.56 26.12
CA ALA A 37 9.50 1.41 25.21
C ALA A 37 8.03 1.00 25.19
N GLY A 38 7.14 1.88 25.63
CA GLY A 38 5.69 1.70 25.55
C GLY A 38 5.17 1.76 24.11
N SER A 39 3.89 1.44 23.92
CA SER A 39 3.25 1.43 22.58
C SER A 39 3.32 2.80 21.89
N LYS A 40 3.13 3.91 22.64
CA LYS A 40 3.24 5.28 22.12
C LYS A 40 4.68 5.61 21.68
N ASP A 41 5.68 5.16 22.44
CA ASP A 41 7.08 5.38 22.09
C ASP A 41 7.48 4.61 20.82
N ARG A 42 7.10 3.33 20.75
CA ARG A 42 7.34 2.49 19.56
C ARG A 42 6.70 3.08 18.30
N ALA A 43 5.50 3.61 18.45
CA ALA A 43 4.81 4.27 17.36
C ALA A 43 5.51 5.55 16.91
N ALA A 44 5.95 6.40 17.86
CA ALA A 44 6.66 7.64 17.54
C ALA A 44 8.00 7.35 16.83
N VAL A 45 8.78 6.37 17.32
CA VAL A 45 10.02 5.93 16.65
C VAL A 45 9.76 5.44 15.25
N ARG A 46 8.72 4.59 15.06
CA ARG A 46 8.32 4.10 13.74
C ARG A 46 7.94 5.24 12.80
N ASP A 47 7.13 6.18 13.27
CA ASP A 47 6.69 7.34 12.48
C ASP A 47 7.91 8.18 12.03
N THR A 48 8.83 8.49 12.93
CA THR A 48 10.07 9.23 12.63
C THR A 48 10.95 8.48 11.61
N VAL A 49 11.10 7.16 11.76
CA VAL A 49 11.89 6.34 10.83
C VAL A 49 11.26 6.38 9.43
N PHE A 50 9.95 6.19 9.30
CA PHE A 50 9.28 6.23 8.00
C PHE A 50 9.34 7.62 7.36
N ASP A 51 9.24 8.69 8.14
CA ASP A 51 9.36 10.07 7.63
C ASP A 51 10.77 10.35 7.10
N ALA A 52 11.81 9.85 7.78
CA ALA A 52 13.18 9.94 7.30
C ALA A 52 13.41 9.12 6.01
N VAL A 53 12.85 7.91 5.94
CA VAL A 53 12.95 7.05 4.74
C VAL A 53 12.27 7.70 3.53
N ARG A 54 11.12 8.38 3.71
CA ARG A 54 10.43 9.11 2.64
C ARG A 54 11.28 10.22 2.05
N ARG A 55 12.11 10.88 2.87
CA ARG A 55 12.92 12.05 2.52
C ARG A 55 14.42 11.75 2.48
N LYS A 56 14.78 10.50 2.22
CA LYS A 56 16.16 10.03 2.24
C LYS A 56 17.07 10.87 1.35
N ARG A 57 16.67 11.10 0.10
CA ARG A 57 17.54 11.71 -0.90
C ARG A 57 17.64 13.21 -0.72
N SER A 58 16.55 13.90 -0.44
CA SER A 58 16.54 15.32 -0.14
C SER A 58 17.36 15.62 1.12
N CYS A 59 17.20 14.84 2.20
CA CYS A 59 18.00 14.99 3.41
C CYS A 59 19.51 14.84 3.15
N PHE A 60 19.93 13.89 2.33
CA PHE A 60 21.34 13.70 1.98
C PHE A 60 21.86 14.84 1.09
N ALA A 61 21.10 15.26 0.08
CA ALA A 61 21.45 16.35 -0.80
C ALA A 61 21.57 17.70 -0.06
N LEU A 62 20.76 17.91 0.95
CA LEU A 62 20.85 19.08 1.85
C LEU A 62 22.06 19.02 2.81
N GLY A 63 22.95 18.05 2.66
CA GLY A 63 24.19 17.94 3.43
C GLY A 63 24.08 17.05 4.67
N GLY A 64 23.04 16.23 4.79
CA GLY A 64 22.99 15.16 5.77
C GLY A 64 24.03 14.08 5.44
N ALA A 65 24.80 13.63 6.44
CA ALA A 65 25.64 12.44 6.26
C ALA A 65 24.75 11.22 5.95
N GLN A 66 25.29 10.22 5.22
CA GLN A 66 24.56 8.98 4.90
C GLN A 66 24.45 8.05 6.12
N THR A 67 23.89 8.57 7.18
CA THR A 67 23.64 7.91 8.47
C THR A 67 22.25 8.26 8.98
N GLY A 68 21.72 7.46 9.92
CA GLY A 68 20.47 7.78 10.59
C GLY A 68 20.48 9.13 11.28
N ARG A 69 21.64 9.51 11.84
CA ARG A 69 21.84 10.85 12.44
C ARG A 69 21.74 11.96 11.39
N GLY A 70 22.38 11.81 10.23
CA GLY A 70 22.36 12.79 9.15
C GLY A 70 20.96 12.98 8.56
N LEU A 71 20.20 11.89 8.42
CA LEU A 71 18.78 11.94 8.02
C LEU A 71 17.94 12.75 9.01
N LEU A 72 18.02 12.43 10.31
CA LEU A 72 17.21 13.10 11.32
C LEU A 72 17.62 14.54 11.56
N ALA A 73 18.90 14.89 11.40
CA ALA A 73 19.37 16.27 11.50
C ALA A 73 18.67 17.16 10.47
N ARG A 74 18.39 16.63 9.26
CA ARG A 74 17.70 17.36 8.19
C ARG A 74 16.18 17.27 8.25
N LEU A 75 15.65 16.22 8.87
CA LEU A 75 14.20 16.06 9.04
C LEU A 75 13.63 16.99 10.12
N HIS A 76 14.41 17.36 11.14
CA HIS A 76 13.98 18.08 12.35
C HIS A 76 14.70 19.41 12.52
N ASP A 77 14.54 20.36 11.60
CA ASP A 77 15.23 21.65 11.64
C ASP A 77 15.06 22.41 12.98
N ASP A 78 13.90 22.32 13.61
CA ASP A 78 13.52 23.02 14.83
C ASP A 78 13.65 22.19 16.13
N GLY A 79 13.94 20.89 16.01
CA GLY A 79 13.99 19.94 17.13
C GLY A 79 15.38 19.61 17.66
N LEU A 80 16.45 20.14 17.09
CA LEU A 80 17.83 19.71 17.36
C LEU A 80 18.38 20.18 18.71
N SER A 81 17.80 21.23 19.33
CA SER A 81 18.16 21.70 20.68
C SER A 81 18.01 20.60 21.75
N ARG A 82 17.17 19.60 21.51
CA ARG A 82 17.01 18.45 22.40
C ARG A 82 18.15 17.42 22.32
N TRP A 83 19.04 17.53 21.32
CA TRP A 83 20.23 16.70 21.19
C TRP A 83 21.35 17.33 22.03
N ASN A 84 21.35 17.03 23.30
CA ASN A 84 22.26 17.66 24.29
C ASN A 84 23.23 16.66 24.93
N GLY A 85 23.22 15.40 24.50
CA GLY A 85 24.09 14.36 25.03
C GLY A 85 23.76 13.89 26.45
N GLN A 86 22.65 14.34 27.03
CA GLN A 86 22.27 13.96 28.40
C GLN A 86 21.39 12.71 28.39
N GLY A 87 21.67 11.75 29.26
CA GLY A 87 20.94 10.51 29.36
C GLY A 87 21.00 9.71 28.05
N TYR A 88 19.85 9.51 27.41
CA TYR A 88 19.71 8.79 26.13
C TYR A 88 19.56 9.74 24.94
N ALA A 89 19.79 11.04 25.11
CA ALA A 89 19.73 11.99 24.02
C ALA A 89 20.96 11.85 23.11
N PRO A 90 20.81 12.06 21.78
CA PRO A 90 21.97 12.19 20.89
C PRO A 90 22.90 13.33 21.35
N SER A 91 24.18 13.22 21.05
CA SER A 91 25.15 14.30 21.28
C SER A 91 24.75 15.57 20.51
N PRO A 92 25.10 16.78 20.99
CA PRO A 92 24.91 18.01 20.23
C PRO A 92 25.51 17.92 18.84
N LEU A 93 24.99 18.72 17.90
CA LEU A 93 25.60 18.83 16.57
C LEU A 93 27.06 19.28 16.69
N THR A 94 27.93 18.62 15.96
CA THR A 94 29.31 19.03 15.77
C THR A 94 29.39 20.36 15.01
N GLN A 95 30.52 21.08 15.09
CA GLN A 95 30.72 22.30 14.31
C GLN A 95 30.53 22.08 12.80
N ASN A 96 30.98 20.93 12.27
CA ASN A 96 30.82 20.59 10.87
C ASN A 96 29.35 20.36 10.50
N GLU A 97 28.58 19.66 11.34
CA GLU A 97 27.16 19.47 11.14
C GLU A 97 26.40 20.80 11.17
N GLN A 98 26.72 21.67 12.14
CA GLN A 98 26.14 23.01 12.22
C GLN A 98 26.48 23.85 10.98
N ALA A 99 27.73 23.82 10.52
CA ALA A 99 28.14 24.53 9.31
C ALA A 99 27.38 24.03 8.07
N LEU A 100 27.18 22.71 7.94
CA LEU A 100 26.37 22.12 6.88
C LEU A 100 24.90 22.54 6.98
N MET A 101 24.31 22.57 8.18
CA MET A 101 22.93 23.02 8.42
C MET A 101 22.71 24.49 8.04
N ASN A 102 23.71 25.34 8.32
CA ASN A 102 23.67 26.80 8.05
C ASN A 102 24.08 27.15 6.61
N ARG A 103 24.53 26.18 5.83
CA ARG A 103 24.89 26.42 4.43
C ARG A 103 23.68 26.80 3.60
N ALA A 104 23.85 27.69 2.62
CA ALA A 104 22.82 27.96 1.64
C ALA A 104 22.29 26.63 1.01
N VAL A 105 20.97 26.52 0.90
CA VAL A 105 20.34 25.34 0.32
C VAL A 105 20.85 25.17 -1.11
N PRO A 106 21.47 24.02 -1.45
CA PRO A 106 21.94 23.77 -2.81
C PRO A 106 20.75 23.69 -3.77
N ASP A 107 21.01 23.95 -5.04
CA ASP A 107 20.03 23.68 -6.09
C ASP A 107 19.87 22.16 -6.25
N LEU A 108 18.73 21.65 -5.78
CA LEU A 108 18.44 20.23 -5.79
C LEU A 108 17.99 19.79 -7.20
N SER A 109 18.54 18.71 -7.70
CA SER A 109 18.00 18.03 -8.87
C SER A 109 16.53 17.64 -8.65
N ARG A 110 15.78 17.42 -9.71
CA ARG A 110 14.37 16.97 -9.62
C ARG A 110 14.22 15.71 -8.76
N GLY A 111 15.09 14.71 -8.96
CA GLY A 111 15.05 13.48 -8.18
C GLY A 111 15.38 13.68 -6.69
N GLU A 112 16.28 14.62 -6.36
CA GLU A 112 16.58 14.96 -4.96
C GLU A 112 15.42 15.71 -4.31
N ARG A 113 14.84 16.68 -4.99
CA ARG A 113 13.70 17.46 -4.47
C ARG A 113 12.47 16.57 -4.21
N LEU A 114 12.24 15.57 -5.07
CA LEU A 114 11.09 14.68 -5.01
C LEU A 114 11.37 13.33 -4.33
N ASP A 115 12.56 13.16 -3.76
CA ASP A 115 12.97 11.91 -3.13
C ASP A 115 12.73 10.68 -4.01
N CYS A 116 13.12 10.77 -5.28
CA CYS A 116 12.94 9.72 -6.28
C CYS A 116 14.28 9.33 -6.92
N PRO A 117 14.58 8.02 -7.13
CA PRO A 117 15.72 7.61 -7.96
C PRO A 117 15.61 8.19 -9.38
N ASP A 118 16.71 8.77 -9.92
CA ASP A 118 16.68 9.45 -11.23
C ASP A 118 16.26 8.51 -12.36
N TRP A 119 16.67 7.24 -12.30
CA TRP A 119 16.32 6.25 -13.33
C TRP A 119 14.81 5.98 -13.42
N LEU A 120 14.05 6.27 -12.35
CA LEU A 120 12.61 5.99 -12.25
C LEU A 120 11.77 7.16 -12.79
N LEU A 121 12.30 8.39 -12.79
CA LEU A 121 11.57 9.57 -13.24
C LEU A 121 10.98 9.41 -14.66
N PRO A 122 11.73 8.94 -15.69
CA PRO A 122 11.17 8.77 -17.03
C PRO A 122 9.99 7.79 -17.10
N PHE A 123 9.97 6.77 -16.22
CA PHE A 123 8.86 5.80 -16.14
C PHE A 123 7.61 6.44 -15.55
N LEU A 124 7.78 7.26 -14.51
CA LEU A 124 6.68 8.01 -13.91
C LEU A 124 6.16 9.09 -14.84
N ASP A 125 7.04 9.77 -15.58
CA ASP A 125 6.65 10.77 -16.58
C ASP A 125 5.87 10.14 -17.74
N ARG A 126 6.28 8.96 -18.20
CA ARG A 126 5.53 8.18 -19.19
C ARG A 126 4.13 7.82 -18.69
N ALA A 127 4.03 7.48 -17.41
CA ALA A 127 2.78 7.01 -16.80
C ALA A 127 1.77 8.13 -16.50
N LEU A 128 2.26 9.29 -16.07
CA LEU A 128 1.43 10.34 -15.48
C LEU A 128 1.56 11.71 -16.17
N GLY A 129 2.60 11.90 -16.98
CA GLY A 129 3.10 13.23 -17.37
C GLY A 129 3.92 13.86 -16.25
N GLU A 130 4.88 14.74 -16.61
CA GLU A 130 5.87 15.30 -15.68
C GLU A 130 5.23 16.00 -14.47
N GLU A 131 4.22 16.86 -14.70
CA GLU A 131 3.55 17.62 -13.64
C GLU A 131 2.84 16.70 -12.63
N GLN A 132 2.06 15.72 -13.10
CA GLN A 132 1.35 14.78 -12.24
C GLN A 132 2.30 13.81 -11.53
N ALA A 133 3.42 13.46 -12.17
CA ALA A 133 4.48 12.68 -11.54
C ALA A 133 5.11 13.44 -10.37
N ASP A 134 5.39 14.75 -10.52
CA ASP A 134 5.92 15.59 -9.46
C ASP A 134 4.95 15.74 -8.29
N LEU A 135 3.66 15.97 -8.57
CA LEU A 135 2.61 16.03 -7.55
C LEU A 135 2.46 14.70 -6.81
N THR A 136 2.49 13.57 -7.54
CA THR A 136 2.42 12.23 -6.96
C THR A 136 3.61 11.93 -6.07
N LEU A 137 4.83 12.23 -6.51
CA LEU A 137 6.04 12.05 -5.72
C LEU A 137 6.04 12.95 -4.47
N SER A 138 5.57 14.19 -4.60
CA SER A 138 5.38 15.09 -3.46
C SER A 138 4.38 14.55 -2.44
N ALA A 139 3.29 13.91 -2.90
CA ALA A 139 2.35 13.24 -2.02
C ALA A 139 2.96 12.05 -1.27
N PHE A 140 4.02 11.42 -1.82
CA PHE A 140 4.74 10.32 -1.15
C PHE A 140 5.60 10.77 0.03
N HIS A 141 5.83 12.07 0.23
CA HIS A 141 6.44 12.62 1.43
C HIS A 141 5.54 12.52 2.68
N TYR A 142 4.25 12.25 2.49
CA TYR A 142 3.27 12.17 3.58
C TYR A 142 2.77 10.73 3.78
N ARG A 143 2.21 10.47 4.96
CA ARG A 143 1.60 9.18 5.26
C ARG A 143 0.39 8.93 4.36
N ALA A 144 0.21 7.65 3.99
CA ALA A 144 -1.02 7.24 3.33
C ALA A 144 -2.22 7.43 4.25
N PRO A 145 -3.37 7.86 3.71
CA PRO A 145 -4.62 7.88 4.44
C PRO A 145 -5.06 6.47 4.85
N VAL A 146 -5.91 6.40 5.87
CA VAL A 146 -6.48 5.15 6.35
C VAL A 146 -7.93 5.07 5.92
N PHE A 147 -8.32 3.92 5.37
CA PHE A 147 -9.68 3.68 4.91
C PHE A 147 -10.29 2.46 5.59
N LEU A 148 -11.60 2.54 5.80
CA LEU A 148 -12.45 1.42 6.19
C LEU A 148 -13.33 1.04 5.00
N ARG A 149 -13.55 -0.24 4.82
CA ARG A 149 -14.57 -0.79 3.94
C ARG A 149 -15.74 -1.29 4.79
N ILE A 150 -16.95 -0.82 4.51
CA ILE A 150 -18.17 -1.36 5.08
C ILE A 150 -18.44 -2.72 4.42
N ASN A 151 -18.78 -3.72 5.23
CA ASN A 151 -19.09 -5.08 4.75
C ASN A 151 -20.57 -5.18 4.37
N LEU A 152 -20.86 -5.17 3.08
CA LEU A 152 -22.23 -5.24 2.56
C LEU A 152 -22.90 -6.61 2.83
N GLY A 153 -22.13 -7.69 3.00
CA GLY A 153 -22.67 -8.98 3.42
C GLY A 153 -23.29 -8.99 4.83
N LYS A 154 -22.92 -7.97 5.66
CA LYS A 154 -23.49 -7.77 7.01
C LYS A 154 -24.29 -6.47 7.14
N THR A 155 -24.35 -5.66 6.09
CA THR A 155 -25.06 -4.38 6.08
C THR A 155 -25.80 -4.31 4.73
N PRO A 156 -27.06 -4.72 4.65
CA PRO A 156 -27.87 -4.63 3.44
C PRO A 156 -27.84 -3.23 2.84
N SER A 157 -27.92 -3.13 1.51
CA SER A 157 -27.76 -1.86 0.78
C SER A 157 -28.75 -0.78 1.25
N GLU A 158 -30.00 -1.14 1.54
CA GLU A 158 -31.01 -0.22 2.09
C GLU A 158 -30.68 0.30 3.50
N GLN A 159 -29.80 -0.37 4.23
CA GLN A 159 -29.32 0.02 5.55
C GLN A 159 -27.94 0.68 5.54
N LEU A 160 -27.31 0.82 4.37
CA LEU A 160 -25.94 1.31 4.26
C LEU A 160 -25.79 2.74 4.82
N ASP A 161 -26.70 3.66 4.50
CA ASP A 161 -26.63 5.03 4.98
C ASP A 161 -26.91 5.16 6.49
N PRO A 162 -27.96 4.52 7.05
CA PRO A 162 -28.16 4.48 8.51
C PRO A 162 -26.98 3.84 9.25
N PHE A 163 -26.45 2.72 8.76
CA PHE A 163 -25.29 2.06 9.37
C PHE A 163 -24.05 2.95 9.31
N ARG A 164 -23.81 3.59 8.18
CA ARG A 164 -22.67 4.51 8.01
C ARG A 164 -22.74 5.67 8.98
N ALA A 165 -23.91 6.25 9.20
CA ALA A 165 -24.13 7.33 10.19
C ALA A 165 -23.80 6.83 11.60
N SER A 166 -24.35 5.71 12.02
CA SER A 166 -24.05 5.06 13.32
C SER A 166 -22.57 4.74 13.50
N LEU A 167 -21.90 4.25 12.44
CA LEU A 167 -20.46 3.96 12.45
C LEU A 167 -19.62 5.23 12.61
N ILE A 168 -20.01 6.33 11.96
CA ILE A 168 -19.31 7.63 12.12
C ILE A 168 -19.43 8.11 13.57
N ASP A 169 -20.56 7.95 14.23
CA ASP A 169 -20.76 8.30 15.64
C ASP A 169 -19.93 7.37 16.57
N GLU A 170 -19.91 6.07 16.31
CA GLU A 170 -19.05 5.10 17.02
C GLU A 170 -17.56 5.50 16.93
N LEU A 171 -17.11 5.85 15.72
CA LEU A 171 -15.75 6.29 15.48
C LEU A 171 -15.42 7.61 16.18
N ALA A 172 -16.34 8.59 16.13
CA ALA A 172 -16.17 9.89 16.77
C ALA A 172 -16.03 9.76 18.28
N ALA A 173 -16.81 8.88 18.93
CA ALA A 173 -16.69 8.57 20.36
C ALA A 173 -15.31 8.02 20.77
N GLN A 174 -14.55 7.47 19.82
CA GLN A 174 -13.18 6.98 20.01
C GLN A 174 -12.08 7.96 19.55
N GLY A 175 -12.46 9.20 19.21
CA GLY A 175 -11.53 10.22 18.71
C GLY A 175 -11.08 9.98 17.26
N ILE A 176 -11.89 9.26 16.47
CA ILE A 176 -11.64 8.98 15.06
C ILE A 176 -12.63 9.80 14.23
N VAL A 177 -12.11 10.67 13.37
CA VAL A 177 -12.91 11.41 12.39
C VAL A 177 -13.08 10.56 11.15
N ALA A 178 -14.31 10.39 10.68
CA ALA A 178 -14.62 9.60 9.49
C ALA A 178 -15.49 10.38 8.49
N ARG A 179 -15.24 10.17 7.19
CA ARG A 179 -16.04 10.74 6.11
C ARG A 179 -16.12 9.80 4.92
N ARG A 180 -17.21 9.89 4.16
CA ARG A 180 -17.35 9.14 2.88
C ARG A 180 -16.24 9.49 1.91
N HIS A 181 -15.90 8.54 1.06
CA HIS A 181 -15.00 8.78 -0.06
C HIS A 181 -15.70 8.43 -1.39
N PRO A 182 -15.57 9.29 -2.44
CA PRO A 182 -16.37 9.14 -3.66
C PRO A 182 -15.96 7.96 -4.54
N LEU A 183 -14.72 7.44 -4.40
CA LEU A 183 -14.23 6.32 -5.22
C LEU A 183 -14.93 4.99 -4.96
N ALA A 184 -15.49 4.79 -3.77
CA ALA A 184 -16.22 3.56 -3.42
C ALA A 184 -17.31 3.88 -2.40
N GLU A 185 -18.52 3.42 -2.64
CA GLU A 185 -19.66 3.64 -1.73
C GLU A 185 -19.47 3.03 -0.35
N THR A 186 -18.67 1.96 -0.27
CA THR A 186 -18.33 1.26 0.97
C THR A 186 -17.23 1.95 1.77
N ALA A 187 -16.57 2.98 1.20
CA ALA A 187 -15.37 3.55 1.77
C ALA A 187 -15.64 4.68 2.77
N LEU A 188 -14.95 4.62 3.90
CA LEU A 188 -14.77 5.73 4.83
C LEU A 188 -13.29 6.08 4.94
N LEU A 189 -12.95 7.33 4.66
CA LEU A 189 -11.67 7.91 5.01
C LEU A 189 -11.66 8.26 6.50
N VAL A 190 -10.64 7.77 7.24
CA VAL A 190 -10.55 7.99 8.68
C VAL A 190 -9.22 8.63 9.10
N SER A 191 -9.28 9.45 10.15
CA SER A 191 -8.11 10.12 10.74
C SER A 191 -8.23 10.18 12.27
N GLY A 192 -7.20 10.67 12.97
CA GLY A 192 -7.15 10.71 14.43
C GLY A 192 -6.64 9.39 15.02
N GLU A 193 -7.30 8.87 16.06
CA GLU A 193 -6.87 7.68 16.83
C GLU A 193 -7.10 6.35 16.08
N THR A 194 -6.71 6.27 14.80
CA THR A 194 -6.96 5.13 13.91
C THR A 194 -6.42 3.79 14.42
N ARG A 195 -5.48 3.80 15.36
CA ARG A 195 -4.96 2.56 16.00
C ARG A 195 -6.01 1.81 16.83
N ARG A 196 -7.08 2.51 17.23
CA ARG A 196 -8.18 1.93 18.02
C ARG A 196 -9.19 1.16 17.15
N ILE A 197 -9.17 1.31 15.84
CA ILE A 197 -10.12 0.69 14.90
C ILE A 197 -10.26 -0.82 15.16
N LYS A 198 -9.13 -1.53 15.35
CA LYS A 198 -9.15 -2.98 15.58
C LYS A 198 -9.76 -3.42 16.93
N LEU A 199 -10.07 -2.47 17.81
CA LEU A 199 -10.72 -2.70 19.10
C LEU A 199 -12.21 -2.36 19.08
N LEU A 200 -12.73 -1.80 17.98
CA LEU A 200 -14.14 -1.44 17.84
C LEU A 200 -15.00 -2.69 17.63
N ASP A 201 -16.21 -2.65 18.17
CA ASP A 201 -17.18 -3.74 17.98
C ASP A 201 -17.50 -3.94 16.51
N SER A 202 -17.67 -2.85 15.74
CA SER A 202 -17.88 -2.91 14.30
C SER A 202 -16.75 -3.62 13.53
N TYR A 203 -15.49 -3.53 14.01
CA TYR A 203 -14.36 -4.27 13.41
C TYR A 203 -14.35 -5.73 13.88
N LEU A 204 -14.55 -5.97 15.18
CA LEU A 204 -14.53 -7.30 15.78
C LEU A 204 -15.67 -8.17 15.24
N ASP A 205 -16.83 -7.59 15.00
CA ASP A 205 -18.01 -8.23 14.38
C ASP A 205 -17.89 -8.41 12.87
N GLY A 206 -16.85 -7.83 12.24
CA GLY A 206 -16.62 -7.91 10.79
C GLY A 206 -17.58 -7.08 9.95
N ARG A 207 -18.25 -6.08 10.53
CA ARG A 207 -19.06 -5.10 9.79
C ARG A 207 -18.21 -4.09 9.02
N ILE A 208 -16.96 -3.93 9.44
CA ILE A 208 -15.96 -3.13 8.72
C ILE A 208 -14.64 -3.88 8.58
N GLU A 209 -13.87 -3.50 7.55
CA GLU A 209 -12.52 -4.02 7.32
C GLU A 209 -11.56 -2.86 6.97
N LEU A 210 -10.28 -2.98 7.34
CA LEU A 210 -9.24 -2.06 6.89
C LEU A 210 -8.85 -2.40 5.45
N GLN A 211 -9.19 -1.54 4.51
CA GLN A 211 -8.83 -1.70 3.10
C GLN A 211 -8.71 -0.34 2.42
N ASP A 212 -7.66 -0.15 1.61
CA ASP A 212 -7.48 1.06 0.82
C ASP A 212 -8.65 1.27 -0.15
N VAL A 213 -9.02 2.54 -0.37
CA VAL A 213 -10.18 2.88 -1.20
C VAL A 213 -10.00 2.49 -2.67
N ALA A 214 -8.78 2.57 -3.21
CA ALA A 214 -8.53 2.16 -4.59
C ALA A 214 -8.68 0.63 -4.74
N SER A 215 -8.23 -0.15 -3.74
CA SER A 215 -8.47 -1.59 -3.71
C SER A 215 -9.96 -1.95 -3.59
N GLN A 216 -10.76 -1.13 -2.87
CA GLN A 216 -12.22 -1.29 -2.82
C GLN A 216 -12.85 -1.00 -4.18
N ALA A 217 -12.47 0.13 -4.83
CA ALA A 217 -12.98 0.52 -6.14
C ALA A 217 -12.68 -0.54 -7.20
N VAL A 218 -11.46 -1.08 -7.25
CA VAL A 218 -11.07 -2.17 -8.15
C VAL A 218 -11.93 -3.43 -7.93
N ALA A 219 -12.24 -3.77 -6.68
CA ALA A 219 -13.11 -4.92 -6.40
C ALA A 219 -14.56 -4.68 -6.85
N LEU A 220 -15.09 -3.46 -6.70
CA LEU A 220 -16.41 -3.08 -7.20
C LEU A 220 -16.47 -3.10 -8.73
N ASP A 221 -15.49 -2.50 -9.41
CA ASP A 221 -15.45 -2.50 -10.88
C ASP A 221 -15.34 -3.92 -11.45
N PHE A 222 -14.59 -4.80 -10.79
CA PHE A 222 -14.52 -6.21 -11.18
C PHE A 222 -15.86 -6.93 -10.91
N PHE A 223 -16.52 -6.66 -9.79
CA PHE A 223 -17.84 -7.19 -9.47
C PHE A 223 -18.86 -6.82 -10.55
N ASP A 224 -18.88 -5.56 -10.98
CA ASP A 224 -19.81 -5.07 -12.01
C ASP A 224 -19.57 -5.70 -13.40
N ALA A 225 -18.35 -6.20 -13.66
CA ALA A 225 -17.99 -6.86 -14.90
C ALA A 225 -18.31 -8.38 -14.92
N VAL A 226 -18.60 -8.96 -13.77
CA VAL A 226 -18.85 -10.41 -13.61
C VAL A 226 -20.35 -10.68 -13.61
N ALA A 227 -20.78 -11.72 -14.32
CA ALA A 227 -22.19 -12.12 -14.30
C ALA A 227 -22.64 -12.53 -12.87
N PRO A 228 -23.89 -12.23 -12.48
CA PRO A 228 -24.42 -12.61 -11.18
C PRO A 228 -24.16 -14.09 -10.85
N ASP A 229 -23.88 -14.40 -9.60
CA ASP A 229 -23.63 -15.76 -9.07
C ASP A 229 -22.45 -16.52 -9.71
N SER A 230 -21.64 -15.86 -10.53
CA SER A 230 -20.46 -16.48 -11.12
C SER A 230 -19.42 -16.83 -10.06
N ALA A 231 -18.89 -18.06 -10.13
CA ALA A 231 -17.76 -18.46 -9.32
C ALA A 231 -16.50 -17.66 -9.70
N VAL A 232 -15.84 -17.06 -8.72
CA VAL A 232 -14.63 -16.26 -8.90
C VAL A 232 -13.42 -16.98 -8.30
N LEU A 233 -12.35 -17.04 -9.07
CA LEU A 233 -11.02 -17.38 -8.57
C LEU A 233 -10.21 -16.10 -8.31
N ASP A 234 -9.87 -15.81 -7.06
CA ASP A 234 -8.81 -14.82 -6.72
C ASP A 234 -7.45 -15.53 -6.81
N TYR A 235 -6.74 -15.32 -7.95
CA TYR A 235 -5.55 -16.12 -8.31
C TYR A 235 -4.28 -15.71 -7.59
N CYS A 236 -4.18 -14.47 -7.14
CA CYS A 236 -3.05 -13.94 -6.36
C CYS A 236 -3.57 -13.35 -5.05
N ALA A 237 -4.34 -14.14 -4.29
CA ALA A 237 -5.19 -13.67 -3.20
C ALA A 237 -4.45 -12.96 -2.06
N GLY A 238 -3.17 -13.32 -1.80
CA GLY A 238 -2.42 -12.77 -0.69
C GLY A 238 -3.19 -12.87 0.62
N GLY A 239 -3.37 -11.75 1.34
CA GLY A 239 -4.16 -11.71 2.58
C GLY A 239 -5.68 -11.69 2.38
N GLY A 240 -6.20 -11.87 1.17
CA GLY A 240 -7.63 -12.01 0.86
C GLY A 240 -8.43 -10.71 0.86
N GLY A 241 -7.78 -9.56 0.70
CA GLY A 241 -8.49 -8.27 0.75
C GLY A 241 -9.58 -8.13 -0.29
N LYS A 242 -9.29 -8.51 -1.55
CA LYS A 242 -10.22 -8.49 -2.68
C LYS A 242 -11.19 -9.67 -2.63
N ALA A 243 -10.71 -10.89 -2.30
CA ALA A 243 -11.56 -12.05 -2.08
C ALA A 243 -12.67 -11.76 -1.06
N LEU A 244 -12.33 -11.17 0.10
CA LEU A 244 -13.30 -10.77 1.12
C LEU A 244 -14.27 -9.67 0.64
N ALA A 245 -13.80 -8.76 -0.22
CA ALA A 245 -14.66 -7.72 -0.78
C ALA A 245 -15.71 -8.33 -1.72
N LEU A 246 -15.27 -9.20 -2.65
CA LEU A 246 -16.15 -9.86 -3.62
C LEU A 246 -17.13 -10.84 -2.96
N ALA A 247 -16.66 -11.61 -1.96
CA ALA A 247 -17.52 -12.50 -1.20
C ALA A 247 -18.59 -11.73 -0.40
N ALA A 248 -18.26 -10.56 0.14
CA ALA A 248 -19.21 -9.68 0.82
C ALA A 248 -20.25 -9.07 -0.12
N LEU A 249 -19.99 -9.03 -1.43
CA LEU A 249 -20.93 -8.64 -2.49
C LEU A 249 -21.80 -9.80 -2.98
N GLY A 250 -21.60 -11.02 -2.42
CA GLY A 250 -22.42 -12.19 -2.72
C GLY A 250 -21.83 -13.15 -3.75
N LEU A 251 -20.65 -12.88 -4.31
CA LEU A 251 -20.02 -13.83 -5.24
C LEU A 251 -19.41 -15.03 -4.51
N PRO A 252 -19.54 -16.26 -5.06
CA PRO A 252 -18.82 -17.43 -4.58
C PRO A 252 -17.34 -17.30 -4.97
N VAL A 253 -16.47 -17.02 -3.99
CA VAL A 253 -15.04 -16.75 -4.21
C VAL A 253 -14.21 -17.90 -3.66
N THR A 254 -13.26 -18.37 -4.46
CA THR A 254 -12.19 -19.29 -4.06
C THR A 254 -10.84 -18.56 -4.18
N ALA A 255 -9.97 -18.71 -3.19
CA ALA A 255 -8.68 -18.04 -3.16
C ALA A 255 -7.52 -18.99 -3.45
N TYR A 256 -6.56 -18.52 -4.22
CA TYR A 256 -5.28 -19.17 -4.48
C TYR A 256 -4.14 -18.16 -4.43
N ASP A 257 -3.04 -18.54 -3.83
CA ASP A 257 -1.75 -17.84 -3.93
C ASP A 257 -0.63 -18.87 -4.01
N ILE A 258 0.39 -18.61 -4.80
CA ILE A 258 1.54 -19.51 -4.95
C ILE A 258 2.30 -19.69 -3.62
N ASP A 259 2.24 -18.71 -2.73
CA ASP A 259 2.73 -18.79 -1.35
C ASP A 259 1.54 -18.90 -0.39
N GLU A 260 1.23 -20.14 0.02
CA GLU A 260 0.13 -20.45 0.95
C GLU A 260 0.22 -19.65 2.26
N ASN A 261 1.42 -19.30 2.72
CA ASN A 261 1.60 -18.52 3.94
C ASN A 261 0.95 -17.13 3.87
N ARG A 262 0.81 -16.58 2.67
CA ARG A 262 0.14 -15.29 2.47
C ARG A 262 -1.35 -15.37 2.73
N MET A 263 -1.96 -16.54 2.51
CA MET A 263 -3.40 -16.78 2.70
C MET A 263 -3.78 -17.18 4.13
N ARG A 264 -2.83 -17.39 5.05
CA ARG A 264 -3.06 -17.92 6.41
C ARG A 264 -4.10 -17.15 7.23
N ASP A 265 -4.25 -15.85 6.98
CA ASP A 265 -5.17 -14.98 7.71
C ASP A 265 -6.58 -14.95 7.10
N ILE A 266 -6.78 -15.50 5.87
CA ILE A 266 -8.07 -15.49 5.16
C ILE A 266 -9.16 -16.21 5.95
N PRO A 267 -8.96 -17.43 6.51
CA PRO A 267 -10.03 -18.13 7.20
C PRO A 267 -10.60 -17.37 8.39
N VAL A 268 -9.73 -16.78 9.23
CA VAL A 268 -10.15 -15.99 10.39
C VAL A 268 -10.87 -14.71 9.97
N ARG A 269 -10.38 -14.05 8.92
CA ARG A 269 -11.00 -12.84 8.37
C ARG A 269 -12.34 -13.13 7.71
N ALA A 270 -12.45 -14.23 6.95
CA ALA A 270 -13.69 -14.68 6.33
C ALA A 270 -14.76 -15.03 7.37
N GLN A 271 -14.38 -15.78 8.40
CA GLN A 271 -15.28 -16.07 9.53
C GLN A 271 -15.79 -14.78 10.19
N ARG A 272 -14.91 -13.82 10.47
CA ARG A 272 -15.27 -12.52 11.02
C ARG A 272 -16.21 -11.75 10.09
N ALA A 273 -15.92 -11.76 8.78
CA ALA A 273 -16.74 -11.10 7.77
C ALA A 273 -18.08 -11.80 7.51
N GLY A 274 -18.29 -13.03 8.00
CA GLY A 274 -19.49 -13.83 7.76
C GLY A 274 -19.60 -14.36 6.35
N VAL A 275 -18.46 -14.63 5.70
CA VAL A 275 -18.38 -15.20 4.35
C VAL A 275 -17.54 -16.48 4.35
N GLU A 276 -17.73 -17.32 3.34
CA GLU A 276 -16.94 -18.52 3.13
C GLU A 276 -16.02 -18.32 1.92
N ILE A 277 -14.73 -18.62 2.10
CA ILE A 277 -13.71 -18.50 1.03
C ILE A 277 -12.85 -19.77 1.08
N PRO A 278 -13.15 -20.79 0.26
CA PRO A 278 -12.27 -21.94 0.09
C PRO A 278 -10.87 -21.55 -0.38
N LEU A 279 -9.85 -22.21 0.18
CA LEU A 279 -8.45 -22.01 -0.20
C LEU A 279 -7.96 -23.20 -1.00
N LEU A 280 -7.31 -22.94 -2.14
CA LEU A 280 -6.64 -23.98 -2.91
C LEU A 280 -5.18 -24.10 -2.45
N SER A 281 -4.78 -25.31 -2.07
CA SER A 281 -3.38 -25.65 -1.71
C SER A 281 -2.54 -26.04 -2.92
N GLN A 282 -3.16 -26.22 -4.07
CA GLN A 282 -2.51 -26.58 -5.34
C GLN A 282 -2.95 -25.62 -6.44
N ALA A 283 -2.12 -25.47 -7.47
CA ALA A 283 -2.45 -24.67 -8.64
C ALA A 283 -3.79 -25.13 -9.24
N PRO A 284 -4.74 -24.18 -9.51
CA PRO A 284 -6.03 -24.51 -10.10
C PRO A 284 -5.84 -25.13 -11.49
N ALA A 285 -6.67 -26.12 -11.81
CA ALA A 285 -6.68 -26.79 -13.12
C ALA A 285 -8.05 -26.70 -13.83
N ALA A 286 -9.11 -26.38 -13.08
CA ALA A 286 -10.45 -26.23 -13.64
C ALA A 286 -10.62 -24.87 -14.34
N LEU A 287 -11.56 -24.80 -15.28
CA LEU A 287 -11.97 -23.54 -15.89
C LEU A 287 -12.89 -22.76 -14.95
N TRP A 288 -12.72 -21.44 -14.92
CA TRP A 288 -13.49 -20.52 -14.09
C TRP A 288 -14.22 -19.49 -14.96
N PRO A 289 -15.49 -19.17 -14.65
CA PRO A 289 -16.23 -18.12 -15.37
C PRO A 289 -15.65 -16.72 -15.11
N ALA A 290 -15.04 -16.51 -13.95
CA ALA A 290 -14.39 -15.25 -13.62
C ALA A 290 -13.10 -15.48 -12.82
N ILE A 291 -12.04 -14.76 -13.17
CA ILE A 291 -10.74 -14.79 -12.46
C ILE A 291 -10.31 -13.36 -12.17
N LEU A 292 -9.92 -13.09 -10.94
CA LEU A 292 -9.22 -11.86 -10.57
C LEU A 292 -7.74 -12.18 -10.31
N ALA A 293 -6.85 -11.55 -11.03
CA ALA A 293 -5.39 -11.66 -10.83
C ALA A 293 -4.83 -10.33 -10.34
N ASP A 294 -4.79 -10.13 -9.00
CA ASP A 294 -4.08 -9.01 -8.36
C ASP A 294 -2.58 -9.31 -8.36
N ALA A 295 -1.95 -9.06 -9.50
CA ALA A 295 -0.61 -9.55 -9.81
C ALA A 295 0.48 -8.91 -8.92
N PRO A 296 1.52 -9.66 -8.54
CA PRO A 296 2.68 -9.10 -7.86
C PRO A 296 3.32 -8.02 -8.74
N CYS A 297 3.59 -6.86 -8.14
CA CYS A 297 4.06 -5.67 -8.82
C CYS A 297 5.05 -4.88 -7.96
N SER A 298 5.57 -3.77 -8.48
CA SER A 298 6.46 -2.85 -7.75
C SER A 298 5.83 -2.24 -6.50
N GLY A 299 4.50 -2.23 -6.42
CA GLY A 299 3.77 -1.50 -5.39
C GLY A 299 3.93 0.02 -5.50
N SER A 300 4.31 0.54 -6.67
CA SER A 300 4.62 1.97 -6.87
C SER A 300 3.46 2.90 -6.52
N GLY A 301 2.23 2.42 -6.61
CA GLY A 301 1.05 3.16 -6.16
C GLY A 301 0.92 3.26 -4.63
N SER A 302 1.60 2.40 -3.87
CA SER A 302 1.48 2.30 -2.41
C SER A 302 2.77 2.67 -1.65
N TRP A 303 3.76 3.30 -2.28
CA TRP A 303 5.01 3.69 -1.63
C TRP A 303 4.84 4.68 -0.46
N ARG A 304 3.69 5.33 -0.33
CA ARG A 304 3.36 6.06 0.91
C ARG A 304 3.28 5.15 2.14
N ARG A 305 2.92 3.86 1.96
CA ARG A 305 2.81 2.85 3.03
C ARG A 305 4.14 2.17 3.32
N THR A 306 4.89 1.88 2.25
CA THR A 306 6.17 1.15 2.27
C THR A 306 7.24 1.98 1.55
N PRO A 307 7.67 3.14 2.12
CA PRO A 307 8.56 4.06 1.42
C PRO A 307 9.93 3.48 1.12
N GLU A 308 10.39 2.47 1.88
CA GLU A 308 11.63 1.73 1.63
C GLU A 308 11.60 0.98 0.31
N ALA A 309 10.44 0.47 -0.11
CA ALA A 309 10.30 -0.30 -1.34
C ALA A 309 10.73 0.50 -2.58
N LYS A 310 10.51 1.82 -2.60
CA LYS A 310 10.97 2.71 -3.67
C LYS A 310 12.50 2.72 -3.79
N TRP A 311 13.22 2.66 -2.68
CA TRP A 311 14.68 2.67 -2.65
C TRP A 311 15.30 1.33 -3.01
N ASP A 312 14.59 0.24 -2.70
CA ASP A 312 15.00 -1.13 -3.02
C ASP A 312 14.62 -1.54 -4.45
N PHE A 313 13.81 -0.72 -5.15
CA PHE A 313 13.35 -0.99 -6.50
C PHE A 313 14.43 -0.67 -7.53
N THR A 314 14.64 -1.58 -8.50
CA THR A 314 15.64 -1.46 -9.57
C THR A 314 15.05 -1.82 -10.93
N ARG A 315 15.77 -1.52 -12.02
CA ARG A 315 15.37 -1.89 -13.39
C ARG A 315 15.25 -3.40 -13.56
N GLU A 316 16.15 -4.16 -12.96
CA GLU A 316 16.16 -5.62 -13.00
C GLU A 316 14.93 -6.20 -12.28
N LYS A 317 14.55 -5.60 -11.14
CA LYS A 317 13.31 -5.98 -10.44
C LYS A 317 12.06 -5.66 -11.26
N LEU A 318 12.02 -4.51 -11.93
CA LEU A 318 10.92 -4.16 -12.85
C LEU A 318 10.81 -5.21 -13.95
N GLN A 319 11.92 -5.55 -14.61
CA GLN A 319 11.92 -6.56 -15.67
C GLN A 319 11.47 -7.94 -15.16
N ALA A 320 11.93 -8.37 -14.01
CA ALA A 320 11.51 -9.65 -13.42
C ALA A 320 10.01 -9.66 -13.09
N LEU A 321 9.46 -8.53 -12.61
CA LEU A 321 8.04 -8.39 -12.32
C LEU A 321 7.19 -8.43 -13.60
N THR A 322 7.59 -7.71 -14.65
CA THR A 322 6.84 -7.70 -15.92
C THR A 322 6.81 -9.08 -16.57
N MET A 323 7.92 -9.84 -16.54
CA MET A 323 7.93 -11.24 -17.00
C MET A 323 6.97 -12.11 -16.18
N ARG A 324 6.94 -11.96 -14.87
CA ARG A 324 6.03 -12.71 -14.00
C ARG A 324 4.57 -12.35 -14.22
N GLN A 325 4.28 -11.08 -14.50
CA GLN A 325 2.94 -10.60 -14.85
C GLN A 325 2.45 -11.21 -16.16
N ASP A 326 3.31 -11.31 -17.18
CA ASP A 326 3.00 -11.98 -18.44
C ASP A 326 2.71 -13.49 -18.23
N GLU A 327 3.47 -14.16 -17.37
CA GLU A 327 3.21 -15.55 -17.00
C GLU A 327 1.86 -15.71 -16.28
N ILE A 328 1.50 -14.78 -15.39
CA ILE A 328 0.24 -14.80 -14.65
C ILE A 328 -0.92 -14.58 -15.63
N LEU A 329 -0.85 -13.59 -16.51
CA LEU A 329 -1.85 -13.36 -17.55
C LEU A 329 -2.06 -14.59 -18.41
N SER A 330 -0.97 -15.23 -18.88
CA SER A 330 -1.07 -16.45 -19.72
C SER A 330 -1.69 -17.63 -18.95
N LYS A 331 -1.30 -17.85 -17.69
CA LYS A 331 -1.84 -18.91 -16.84
C LYS A 331 -3.32 -18.70 -16.53
N THR A 332 -3.70 -17.49 -16.15
CA THR A 332 -5.10 -17.16 -15.83
C THR A 332 -5.98 -17.17 -17.07
N ALA A 333 -5.47 -16.77 -18.23
CA ALA A 333 -6.18 -16.90 -19.50
C ALA A 333 -6.51 -18.36 -19.86
N ALA A 334 -5.58 -19.27 -19.62
CA ALA A 334 -5.79 -20.71 -19.84
C ALA A 334 -6.87 -21.28 -18.89
N LEU A 335 -7.03 -20.73 -17.71
CA LEU A 335 -8.00 -21.12 -16.70
C LEU A 335 -9.35 -20.40 -16.82
N THR A 336 -9.46 -19.35 -17.64
CA THR A 336 -10.73 -18.64 -17.85
C THR A 336 -11.59 -19.43 -18.84
N ALA A 337 -12.86 -19.68 -18.52
CA ALA A 337 -13.80 -20.37 -19.39
C ALA A 337 -14.10 -19.57 -20.67
N PRO A 338 -14.51 -20.19 -21.79
CA PRO A 338 -15.06 -19.45 -22.93
C PRO A 338 -16.22 -18.56 -22.47
N GLY A 339 -16.27 -17.32 -22.95
CA GLY A 339 -17.20 -16.30 -22.47
C GLY A 339 -16.92 -15.78 -21.07
N GLY A 340 -15.83 -16.21 -20.43
CA GLY A 340 -15.47 -15.80 -19.08
C GLY A 340 -14.69 -14.47 -19.02
N VAL A 341 -14.56 -13.93 -17.82
CA VAL A 341 -13.92 -12.62 -17.51
C VAL A 341 -12.62 -12.83 -16.75
N LEU A 342 -11.57 -12.14 -17.17
CA LEU A 342 -10.31 -12.04 -16.45
C LEU A 342 -10.07 -10.57 -16.03
N GLY A 343 -10.07 -10.28 -14.73
CA GLY A 343 -9.60 -9.01 -14.19
C GLY A 343 -8.10 -9.08 -13.89
N TYR A 344 -7.31 -8.27 -14.58
CA TYR A 344 -5.89 -8.07 -14.27
C TYR A 344 -5.73 -6.79 -13.48
N ALA A 345 -5.19 -6.88 -12.25
CA ALA A 345 -5.00 -5.74 -11.37
C ALA A 345 -3.58 -5.67 -10.83
N THR A 346 -3.11 -4.45 -10.55
CA THR A 346 -1.86 -4.17 -9.84
C THR A 346 -2.02 -2.96 -8.92
N CYS A 347 -1.24 -2.88 -7.85
CA CYS A 347 -1.06 -1.64 -7.10
C CYS A 347 0.15 -0.83 -7.63
N SER A 348 0.35 -0.83 -8.94
CA SER A 348 1.39 -0.07 -9.65
C SER A 348 0.80 1.09 -10.42
N ILE A 349 1.58 2.18 -10.52
CA ILE A 349 1.27 3.32 -11.40
C ILE A 349 2.12 3.31 -12.68
N LEU A 350 2.97 2.29 -12.88
CA LEU A 350 3.88 2.19 -14.03
C LEU A 350 3.17 1.54 -15.23
N VAL A 351 3.28 2.17 -16.40
CA VAL A 351 2.71 1.64 -17.66
C VAL A 351 3.30 0.27 -18.01
N GLU A 352 4.57 0.07 -17.68
CA GLU A 352 5.30 -1.18 -17.92
C GLU A 352 4.69 -2.38 -17.21
N GLU A 353 4.03 -2.18 -16.07
CA GLU A 353 3.37 -3.23 -15.29
C GLU A 353 1.87 -3.35 -15.59
N ASN A 354 1.30 -2.38 -16.30
CA ASN A 354 -0.12 -2.20 -16.53
C ASN A 354 -0.46 -2.33 -18.02
N GLU A 355 -0.62 -1.23 -18.73
CA GLU A 355 -1.07 -1.18 -20.12
C GLU A 355 -0.16 -1.96 -21.06
N ASP A 356 1.16 -1.92 -20.86
CA ASP A 356 2.09 -2.67 -21.71
C ASP A 356 1.87 -4.20 -21.59
N ARG A 357 1.51 -4.70 -20.38
CA ARG A 357 1.19 -6.12 -20.18
C ARG A 357 -0.12 -6.48 -20.85
N VAL A 358 -1.16 -5.69 -20.63
CA VAL A 358 -2.49 -5.92 -21.19
C VAL A 358 -2.49 -5.84 -22.70
N ASN A 359 -1.86 -4.83 -23.28
CA ASN A 359 -1.74 -4.66 -24.74
C ASN A 359 -0.96 -5.82 -25.36
N GLY A 360 0.19 -6.21 -24.79
CA GLY A 360 0.97 -7.36 -25.26
C GLY A 360 0.18 -8.66 -25.19
N PHE A 361 -0.59 -8.86 -24.12
CA PHE A 361 -1.47 -10.02 -23.97
C PHE A 361 -2.56 -10.07 -25.03
N VAL A 362 -3.33 -9.01 -25.24
CA VAL A 362 -4.42 -8.96 -26.21
C VAL A 362 -3.90 -9.16 -27.63
N GLN A 363 -2.73 -8.59 -27.98
CA GLN A 363 -2.11 -8.76 -29.29
C GLN A 363 -1.65 -10.20 -29.56
N SER A 364 -1.25 -10.93 -28.51
CA SER A 364 -0.70 -12.29 -28.65
C SER A 364 -1.74 -13.40 -28.43
N HIS A 365 -2.93 -13.09 -27.91
CA HIS A 365 -3.99 -14.07 -27.59
C HIS A 365 -5.26 -13.79 -28.38
N ALA A 366 -5.39 -14.45 -29.54
CA ALA A 366 -6.62 -14.36 -30.34
C ALA A 366 -7.86 -14.80 -29.52
N GLY A 367 -8.98 -14.08 -29.71
CA GLY A 367 -10.21 -14.34 -28.95
C GLY A 367 -10.29 -13.64 -27.59
N TRP A 368 -9.31 -12.79 -27.25
CA TRP A 368 -9.37 -11.93 -26.08
C TRP A 368 -9.58 -10.47 -26.46
N SER A 369 -10.40 -9.77 -25.68
CA SER A 369 -10.61 -8.33 -25.84
C SER A 369 -10.55 -7.60 -24.49
N LEU A 370 -10.01 -6.40 -24.48
CA LEU A 370 -10.07 -5.47 -23.35
C LEU A 370 -11.45 -4.78 -23.42
N THR A 371 -12.29 -4.96 -22.40
CA THR A 371 -13.66 -4.41 -22.34
C THR A 371 -13.75 -3.19 -21.42
N ALA A 372 -12.93 -3.11 -20.40
CA ALA A 372 -12.83 -1.96 -19.51
C ALA A 372 -11.43 -1.82 -18.93
N GLU A 373 -11.05 -0.60 -18.62
CA GLU A 373 -9.77 -0.27 -18.03
C GLU A 373 -9.95 0.88 -17.05
N ARG A 374 -9.30 0.80 -15.89
CA ARG A 374 -9.28 1.86 -14.89
C ARG A 374 -7.91 2.06 -14.31
N ARG A 375 -7.49 3.32 -14.24
CA ARG A 375 -6.29 3.76 -13.54
C ARG A 375 -6.69 4.68 -12.39
N LEU A 376 -6.17 4.42 -11.20
CA LEU A 376 -6.30 5.24 -10.02
C LEU A 376 -4.90 5.69 -9.58
N GLY A 377 -4.76 6.96 -9.24
CA GLY A 377 -3.51 7.53 -8.76
C GLY A 377 -3.55 7.86 -7.27
N PRO A 378 -2.39 8.05 -6.63
CA PRO A 378 -2.31 8.50 -5.24
C PRO A 378 -2.95 9.87 -4.99
N LEU A 379 -3.15 10.68 -6.04
CA LEU A 379 -3.82 11.98 -5.96
C LEU A 379 -5.35 11.86 -5.92
N ASP A 380 -5.91 10.71 -6.31
CA ASP A 380 -7.34 10.41 -6.16
C ASP A 380 -7.75 10.12 -4.70
N GLY A 381 -6.78 10.15 -3.80
CA GLY A 381 -6.98 10.05 -2.35
C GLY A 381 -6.58 8.69 -1.76
N GLY A 382 -6.60 7.60 -2.53
CA GLY A 382 -6.16 6.26 -2.14
C GLY A 382 -4.72 5.95 -2.52
N ASP A 383 -4.40 4.68 -2.61
CA ASP A 383 -3.19 4.19 -3.26
C ASP A 383 -3.36 4.23 -4.79
N GLY A 384 -2.26 4.15 -5.56
CA GLY A 384 -2.35 3.95 -7.00
C GLY A 384 -2.74 2.51 -7.31
N PHE A 385 -3.67 2.32 -8.24
CA PHE A 385 -4.11 1.02 -8.71
C PHE A 385 -4.42 1.04 -10.21
N TYR A 386 -4.30 -0.13 -10.82
CA TYR A 386 -4.71 -0.39 -12.18
C TYR A 386 -5.63 -1.62 -12.21
N LEU A 387 -6.64 -1.59 -13.06
CA LEU A 387 -7.50 -2.72 -13.37
C LEU A 387 -7.76 -2.75 -14.88
N ALA A 388 -7.60 -3.90 -15.50
CA ALA A 388 -8.10 -4.21 -16.83
C ALA A 388 -9.08 -5.38 -16.77
N ILE A 389 -10.21 -5.23 -17.44
CA ILE A 389 -11.21 -6.29 -17.60
C ILE A 389 -11.06 -6.86 -19.01
N LEU A 390 -10.70 -8.12 -19.07
CA LEU A 390 -10.47 -8.89 -20.28
C LEU A 390 -11.58 -9.92 -20.46
N GLN A 391 -12.17 -9.98 -21.66
CA GLN A 391 -13.22 -10.91 -22.00
C GLN A 391 -12.67 -11.96 -22.95
N ARG A 392 -12.93 -13.24 -22.65
CA ARG A 392 -12.64 -14.37 -23.55
C ARG A 392 -13.82 -14.61 -24.47
N GLY A 393 -13.61 -14.55 -25.78
CA GLY A 393 -14.60 -14.92 -26.81
C GLY A 393 -14.92 -16.41 -26.87
#